data_7c63db6f89aae79ba59200881a98c3f3
#
_entry.id   7c63db6f89aae79ba59200881a98c3f3
#
_cell.length_a   1.000
_cell.length_b   1.000
_cell.length_c   1.000
_cell.angle_alpha   90.00
_cell.angle_beta   90.00
_cell.angle_gamma   90.00
#
_symmetry.space_group_name_H-M   'P 1'
#
loop_
_entity.id
_entity.type
_entity.pdbx_description
1 polymer ?
#
loop_
_entity_poly.entity_id
_entity_poly.type
_entity_poly.pdbx_seq_one_letter_code
_entity_poly.pdbx_strand_id
1 'polypeptide(L)'
;MYTWDAEQYKQSSSNQKKWGTELVSKLGLKGNEHVLDIGCGDGILTAEMAKILTGGLVVGTDSSEEMINLAKKNFHEKDYPNLSFIVKDARKLDFDGEFDIVFSNACLHWIIDHAPVLQGIKRSLKGGGKMLAQMGGKGNAAEIVRITEQLIKSERWARYFNDFTFPYGFYGPEEYKAWLTDLGFKIVRAELIPKDMVFENRQKLAYWIETTWMPYTQAVPEHSHEELIGEMLPELL
;
A
#
# COMPACT_ATOMS: atom_id res chain seq x y z
N MET A 1 6.48 -4.31 13.52
CA MET A 1 6.53 -4.23 12.04
C MET A 1 6.10 -5.60 11.56
N TYR A 2 5.14 -5.69 10.64
CA TYR A 2 4.65 -6.99 10.16
C TYR A 2 5.68 -7.62 9.23
N THR A 3 5.80 -8.95 9.27
CA THR A 3 6.69 -9.69 8.38
C THR A 3 5.97 -9.98 7.08
N TRP A 4 6.50 -9.45 5.98
CA TRP A 4 5.96 -9.69 4.65
C TRP A 4 6.61 -10.93 4.05
N ASP A 5 5.78 -11.88 3.60
CA ASP A 5 6.24 -12.92 2.69
C ASP A 5 6.09 -12.39 1.25
N ALA A 6 7.22 -11.97 0.67
CA ALA A 6 7.25 -11.32 -0.62
C ALA A 6 6.83 -12.26 -1.77
N GLU A 7 7.08 -13.59 -1.67
CA GLU A 7 6.65 -14.55 -2.69
C GLU A 7 5.16 -14.85 -2.60
N GLN A 8 4.62 -14.97 -1.39
CA GLN A 8 3.19 -15.14 -1.17
C GLN A 8 2.41 -13.90 -1.60
N TYR A 9 2.90 -12.70 -1.28
CA TYR A 9 2.28 -11.44 -1.71
C TYR A 9 2.18 -11.33 -3.24
N LYS A 10 3.21 -11.76 -3.97
CA LYS A 10 3.21 -11.76 -5.44
C LYS A 10 2.06 -12.57 -6.04
N GLN A 11 1.64 -13.65 -5.40
CA GLN A 11 0.52 -14.50 -5.86
C GLN A 11 -0.85 -13.90 -5.54
N SER A 12 -0.98 -13.16 -4.43
CA SER A 12 -2.25 -12.59 -3.95
C SER A 12 -2.52 -11.17 -4.46
N SER A 13 -1.53 -10.48 -5.04
CA SER A 13 -1.57 -9.05 -5.39
C SER A 13 -2.05 -8.73 -6.81
N SER A 14 -2.66 -9.69 -7.53
CA SER A 14 -3.07 -9.50 -8.93
C SER A 14 -4.04 -8.32 -9.14
N ASN A 15 -5.00 -8.12 -8.24
CA ASN A 15 -5.95 -7.01 -8.29
C ASN A 15 -5.27 -5.66 -8.00
N GLN A 16 -4.41 -5.60 -6.97
CA GLN A 16 -3.65 -4.40 -6.63
C GLN A 16 -2.73 -3.99 -7.79
N LYS A 17 -2.10 -4.96 -8.47
CA LYS A 17 -1.28 -4.73 -9.65
C LYS A 17 -2.10 -4.17 -10.81
N LYS A 18 -3.24 -4.78 -11.14
CA LYS A 18 -4.16 -4.30 -12.19
C LYS A 18 -4.58 -2.86 -11.92
N TRP A 19 -5.01 -2.55 -10.70
CA TRP A 19 -5.41 -1.20 -10.32
C TRP A 19 -4.23 -0.22 -10.30
N GLY A 20 -3.02 -0.71 -9.95
CA GLY A 20 -1.81 0.08 -9.98
C GLY A 20 -1.40 0.45 -11.41
N THR A 21 -1.41 -0.48 -12.36
CA THR A 21 -1.14 -0.21 -13.78
C THR A 21 -2.16 0.79 -14.35
N GLU A 22 -3.46 0.66 -14.01
CA GLU A 22 -4.47 1.65 -14.35
C GLU A 22 -4.14 3.04 -13.76
N LEU A 23 -3.63 3.08 -12.51
CA LEU A 23 -3.25 4.33 -11.88
C LEU A 23 -2.01 4.95 -12.53
N VAL A 24 -1.00 4.15 -12.89
CA VAL A 24 0.19 4.61 -13.63
C VAL A 24 -0.20 5.26 -14.96
N SER A 25 -1.16 4.69 -15.68
CA SER A 25 -1.65 5.28 -16.94
C SER A 25 -2.24 6.68 -16.77
N LYS A 26 -2.80 6.98 -15.59
CA LYS A 26 -3.38 8.30 -15.25
C LYS A 26 -2.33 9.37 -14.91
N LEU A 27 -1.06 8.97 -14.69
CA LEU A 27 0.02 9.94 -14.44
C LEU A 27 0.30 10.83 -15.64
N GLY A 28 0.08 10.31 -16.85
CA GLY A 28 0.36 11.04 -18.10
C GLY A 28 1.83 11.39 -18.21
N LEU A 29 2.71 10.40 -17.96
CA LEU A 29 4.16 10.54 -18.03
C LEU A 29 4.62 10.94 -19.44
N LYS A 30 5.56 11.88 -19.52
CA LYS A 30 6.11 12.42 -20.78
C LYS A 30 7.51 11.91 -21.10
N GLY A 31 8.14 11.22 -20.12
CA GLY A 31 9.42 10.57 -20.29
C GLY A 31 10.61 11.22 -19.59
N ASN A 32 10.46 12.40 -18.99
CA ASN A 32 11.54 13.14 -18.34
C ASN A 32 11.28 13.51 -16.88
N GLU A 33 10.19 13.02 -16.31
CA GLU A 33 9.85 13.29 -14.92
C GLU A 33 10.74 12.49 -13.96
N HIS A 34 10.98 13.05 -12.79
CA HIS A 34 11.50 12.36 -11.63
C HIS A 34 10.32 11.90 -10.76
N VAL A 35 10.21 10.61 -10.54
CA VAL A 35 9.08 10.01 -9.79
C VAL A 35 9.59 9.34 -8.52
N LEU A 36 8.91 9.64 -7.40
CA LEU A 36 9.04 8.89 -6.15
C LEU A 36 7.84 7.93 -6.02
N ASP A 37 8.10 6.64 -5.90
CA ASP A 37 7.08 5.60 -5.63
C ASP A 37 7.17 5.17 -4.17
N ILE A 38 6.13 5.50 -3.39
CA ILE A 38 6.07 5.21 -1.95
C ILE A 38 5.31 3.90 -1.72
N GLY A 39 5.96 2.93 -1.09
CA GLY A 39 5.45 1.57 -0.92
C GLY A 39 5.52 0.78 -2.22
N CYS A 40 6.69 0.79 -2.85
CA CYS A 40 6.91 0.18 -4.17
C CYS A 40 6.80 -1.35 -4.18
N GLY A 41 6.83 -2.00 -3.01
CA GLY A 41 6.76 -3.45 -2.87
C GLY A 41 7.81 -4.17 -3.70
N ASP A 42 7.38 -5.11 -4.54
CA ASP A 42 8.23 -5.92 -5.43
C ASP A 42 8.80 -5.17 -6.65
N GLY A 43 8.51 -3.88 -6.77
CA GLY A 43 9.04 -2.96 -7.78
C GLY A 43 8.38 -3.03 -9.17
N ILE A 44 7.34 -3.83 -9.36
CA ILE A 44 6.73 -4.03 -10.69
C ILE A 44 6.22 -2.72 -11.28
N LEU A 45 5.42 -1.95 -10.54
CA LEU A 45 4.86 -0.67 -11.02
C LEU A 45 5.96 0.39 -11.19
N THR A 46 6.95 0.39 -10.30
CA THR A 46 8.11 1.27 -10.36
C THR A 46 8.89 1.04 -11.65
N ALA A 47 9.12 -0.23 -12.01
CA ALA A 47 9.79 -0.61 -13.26
C ALA A 47 8.93 -0.31 -14.51
N GLU A 48 7.60 -0.42 -14.42
CA GLU A 48 6.71 0.02 -15.51
C GLU A 48 6.87 1.52 -15.77
N MET A 49 6.94 2.35 -14.71
CA MET A 49 7.20 3.79 -14.84
C MET A 49 8.60 4.07 -15.41
N ALA A 50 9.63 3.34 -14.95
CA ALA A 50 11.00 3.51 -15.43
C ALA A 50 11.15 3.26 -16.95
N LYS A 51 10.40 2.31 -17.51
CA LYS A 51 10.38 2.06 -18.96
C LYS A 51 9.83 3.24 -19.78
N ILE A 52 8.92 4.02 -19.19
CA ILE A 52 8.34 5.20 -19.84
C ILE A 52 9.29 6.39 -19.68
N LEU A 53 9.97 6.51 -18.55
CA LEU A 53 10.78 7.66 -18.15
C LEU A 53 12.23 7.56 -18.67
N THR A 54 12.40 7.43 -19.98
CA THR A 54 13.72 7.22 -20.60
C THR A 54 14.69 8.41 -20.44
N GLY A 55 14.19 9.61 -20.18
CA GLY A 55 14.96 10.81 -19.87
C GLY A 55 14.79 11.31 -18.43
N GLY A 56 14.06 10.56 -17.60
CA GLY A 56 13.80 10.85 -16.20
C GLY A 56 14.37 9.77 -15.28
N LEU A 57 13.85 9.69 -14.06
CA LEU A 57 14.22 8.66 -13.10
C LEU A 57 13.04 8.25 -12.21
N VAL A 58 13.14 7.05 -11.61
CA VAL A 58 12.20 6.58 -10.61
C VAL A 58 12.97 6.09 -9.39
N VAL A 59 12.52 6.53 -8.21
CA VAL A 59 13.00 6.03 -6.92
C VAL A 59 11.84 5.30 -6.25
N GLY A 60 11.95 3.99 -6.07
CA GLY A 60 11.02 3.19 -5.29
C GLY A 60 11.47 3.13 -3.82
N THR A 61 10.54 3.38 -2.91
CA THR A 61 10.79 3.23 -1.47
C THR A 61 9.79 2.26 -0.84
N ASP A 62 10.26 1.42 0.06
CA ASP A 62 9.44 0.56 0.90
C ASP A 62 10.08 0.41 2.27
N SER A 63 9.27 0.20 3.31
CA SER A 63 9.77 -0.01 4.67
C SER A 63 10.26 -1.44 4.90
N SER A 64 9.87 -2.40 4.07
CA SER A 64 10.32 -3.79 4.11
C SER A 64 11.62 -3.98 3.33
N GLU A 65 12.65 -4.44 4.02
CA GLU A 65 13.93 -4.80 3.42
C GLU A 65 13.77 -5.99 2.46
N GLU A 66 12.90 -6.95 2.79
CA GLU A 66 12.61 -8.11 1.95
C GLU A 66 12.00 -7.68 0.60
N MET A 67 11.04 -6.74 0.62
CA MET A 67 10.44 -6.20 -0.60
C MET A 67 11.47 -5.47 -1.46
N ILE A 68 12.30 -4.62 -0.85
CA ILE A 68 13.37 -3.92 -1.58
C ILE A 68 14.41 -4.88 -2.17
N ASN A 69 14.77 -5.93 -1.43
CA ASN A 69 15.69 -6.95 -1.94
C ASN A 69 15.09 -7.72 -3.12
N LEU A 70 13.79 -8.05 -3.04
CA LEU A 70 13.06 -8.66 -4.15
C LEU A 70 12.98 -7.73 -5.36
N ALA A 71 12.65 -6.45 -5.16
CA ALA A 71 12.61 -5.45 -6.23
C ALA A 71 13.96 -5.32 -6.94
N LYS A 72 15.06 -5.22 -6.19
CA LYS A 72 16.44 -5.19 -6.75
C LYS A 72 16.82 -6.46 -7.49
N LYS A 73 16.35 -7.63 -7.02
CA LYS A 73 16.56 -8.92 -7.69
C LYS A 73 15.78 -9.00 -9.01
N ASN A 74 14.57 -8.47 -9.05
CA ASN A 74 13.71 -8.51 -10.24
C ASN A 74 14.12 -7.48 -11.30
N PHE A 75 14.66 -6.32 -10.88
CA PHE A 75 14.95 -5.16 -11.74
C PHE A 75 16.37 -4.66 -11.50
N HIS A 76 17.33 -5.25 -12.18
CA HIS A 76 18.74 -4.92 -12.02
C HIS A 76 19.07 -3.53 -12.62
N GLU A 77 19.93 -2.78 -11.94
CA GLU A 77 20.39 -1.45 -12.36
C GLU A 77 20.97 -1.42 -13.79
N LYS A 78 21.67 -2.47 -14.20
CA LYS A 78 22.20 -2.60 -15.57
C LYS A 78 21.12 -2.59 -16.67
N ASP A 79 19.91 -3.07 -16.36
CA ASP A 79 18.78 -3.17 -17.28
C ASP A 79 17.83 -1.96 -17.13
N TYR A 80 17.92 -1.27 -15.97
CA TYR A 80 17.10 -0.12 -15.59
C TYR A 80 17.98 0.98 -14.96
N PRO A 81 18.82 1.67 -15.76
CA PRO A 81 19.79 2.65 -15.21
C PRO A 81 19.15 3.89 -14.59
N ASN A 82 17.87 4.11 -14.85
CA ASN A 82 17.05 5.21 -14.32
C ASN A 82 16.13 4.78 -13.16
N LEU A 83 16.36 3.60 -12.56
CA LEU A 83 15.56 3.04 -11.49
C LEU A 83 16.42 2.72 -10.28
N SER A 84 15.96 3.12 -9.09
CA SER A 84 16.59 2.75 -7.83
C SER A 84 15.58 2.35 -6.77
N PHE A 85 16.00 1.50 -5.82
CA PHE A 85 15.15 1.04 -4.70
C PHE A 85 15.86 1.27 -3.37
N ILE A 86 15.14 1.87 -2.41
CA ILE A 86 15.68 2.29 -1.11
C ILE A 86 14.75 1.81 0.00
N VAL A 87 15.31 1.17 1.04
CA VAL A 87 14.56 0.89 2.27
C VAL A 87 14.28 2.21 2.98
N LYS A 88 13.03 2.63 3.06
CA LYS A 88 12.64 3.89 3.69
C LYS A 88 11.19 3.86 4.17
N ASP A 89 10.99 4.23 5.43
CA ASP A 89 9.67 4.44 6.02
C ASP A 89 9.05 5.73 5.43
N ALA A 90 7.82 5.63 4.91
CA ALA A 90 7.09 6.75 4.35
C ALA A 90 6.88 7.92 5.33
N ARG A 91 6.92 7.66 6.65
CA ARG A 91 6.86 8.69 7.71
C ARG A 91 8.16 9.47 7.88
N LYS A 92 9.25 9.01 7.26
CA LYS A 92 10.61 9.54 7.40
C LYS A 92 11.23 9.89 6.04
N LEU A 93 10.43 10.37 5.09
CA LEU A 93 10.94 10.87 3.83
C LEU A 93 11.80 12.12 4.08
N ASP A 94 13.02 12.14 3.56
CA ASP A 94 14.02 13.20 3.73
C ASP A 94 14.47 13.82 2.41
N PHE A 95 13.75 13.55 1.33
CA PHE A 95 13.95 14.20 0.03
C PHE A 95 13.48 15.66 0.07
N ASP A 96 14.12 16.56 -0.70
CA ASP A 96 13.82 17.97 -0.70
C ASP A 96 13.76 18.52 -2.14
N GLY A 97 12.56 18.71 -2.66
CA GLY A 97 12.31 19.30 -3.99
C GLY A 97 12.90 18.50 -5.16
N GLU A 98 12.96 17.18 -5.07
CA GLU A 98 13.64 16.33 -6.05
C GLU A 98 12.70 15.75 -7.11
N PHE A 99 11.39 15.62 -6.81
CA PHE A 99 10.46 14.87 -7.64
C PHE A 99 9.38 15.75 -8.28
N ASP A 100 9.11 15.48 -9.54
CA ASP A 100 7.98 16.06 -10.27
C ASP A 100 6.67 15.39 -9.88
N ILE A 101 6.75 14.10 -9.52
CA ILE A 101 5.60 13.28 -9.15
C ILE A 101 5.94 12.43 -7.92
N VAL A 102 5.00 12.39 -6.97
CA VAL A 102 4.96 11.36 -5.93
C VAL A 102 3.78 10.44 -6.24
N PHE A 103 4.08 9.15 -6.38
CA PHE A 103 3.13 8.08 -6.63
C PHE A 103 3.05 7.15 -5.41
N SER A 104 1.87 6.60 -5.13
CA SER A 104 1.71 5.53 -4.14
C SER A 104 0.48 4.69 -4.50
N ASN A 105 0.64 3.37 -4.51
CA ASN A 105 -0.47 2.45 -4.75
C ASN A 105 -0.53 1.38 -3.66
N ALA A 106 -1.71 1.20 -3.05
CA ALA A 106 -1.99 0.18 -2.03
C ALA A 106 -1.02 0.16 -0.83
N CYS A 107 -0.45 1.32 -0.45
CA CYS A 107 0.53 1.44 0.63
C CYS A 107 0.02 2.26 1.82
N LEU A 108 -0.46 3.49 1.61
CA LEU A 108 -0.62 4.44 2.71
C LEU A 108 -1.63 3.99 3.78
N HIS A 109 -2.58 3.14 3.45
CA HIS A 109 -3.52 2.60 4.45
C HIS A 109 -2.87 1.70 5.52
N TRP A 110 -1.60 1.29 5.34
CA TRP A 110 -0.82 0.59 6.35
C TRP A 110 -0.26 1.53 7.44
N ILE A 111 -0.48 2.82 7.30
CA ILE A 111 0.01 3.85 8.21
C ILE A 111 -1.20 4.52 8.88
N ILE A 112 -1.20 4.60 10.21
CA ILE A 112 -2.30 5.25 10.95
C ILE A 112 -2.10 6.76 10.93
N ASP A 113 -0.90 7.27 11.24
CA ASP A 113 -0.62 8.71 11.22
C ASP A 113 -0.11 9.14 9.85
N HIS A 114 -0.98 9.78 9.06
CA HIS A 114 -0.64 10.29 7.74
C HIS A 114 0.03 11.66 7.75
N ALA A 115 0.01 12.40 8.86
CA ALA A 115 0.57 13.75 8.90
C ALA A 115 2.06 13.80 8.51
N PRO A 116 2.97 12.99 9.11
CA PRO A 116 4.38 12.99 8.71
C PRO A 116 4.60 12.52 7.27
N VAL A 117 3.75 11.60 6.78
CA VAL A 117 3.83 11.11 5.39
C VAL A 117 3.51 12.22 4.41
N LEU A 118 2.38 12.92 4.60
CA LEU A 118 1.94 14.01 3.71
C LEU A 118 2.90 15.20 3.76
N GLN A 119 3.48 15.52 4.92
CA GLN A 119 4.53 16.52 5.07
C GLN A 119 5.80 16.10 4.30
N GLY A 120 6.21 14.85 4.42
CA GLY A 120 7.34 14.29 3.67
C GLY A 120 7.11 14.34 2.16
N ILE A 121 5.92 13.96 1.70
CA ILE A 121 5.51 14.07 0.28
C ILE A 121 5.61 15.52 -0.20
N LYS A 122 5.05 16.45 0.57
CA LYS A 122 5.10 17.88 0.21
C LYS A 122 6.52 18.40 0.05
N ARG A 123 7.40 18.02 0.98
CA ARG A 123 8.83 18.40 0.93
C ARG A 123 9.56 17.76 -0.24
N SER A 124 9.26 16.51 -0.56
CA SER A 124 9.91 15.78 -1.66
C SER A 124 9.57 16.33 -3.05
N LEU A 125 8.42 17.02 -3.18
CA LEU A 125 7.95 17.55 -4.46
C LEU A 125 8.63 18.86 -4.83
N LYS A 126 9.02 18.97 -6.10
CA LYS A 126 9.40 20.24 -6.73
C LYS A 126 8.25 21.25 -6.71
N GLY A 127 8.54 22.52 -6.92
CA GLY A 127 7.52 23.54 -7.14
C GLY A 127 6.63 23.18 -8.35
N GLY A 128 5.31 23.07 -8.13
CA GLY A 128 4.36 22.61 -9.15
C GLY A 128 4.26 21.09 -9.34
N GLY A 129 5.02 20.32 -8.58
CA GLY A 129 4.93 18.85 -8.57
C GLY A 129 3.57 18.33 -8.11
N LYS A 130 3.24 17.10 -8.44
CA LYS A 130 1.94 16.49 -8.16
C LYS A 130 2.06 15.17 -7.40
N MET A 131 1.04 14.87 -6.58
CA MET A 131 0.85 13.58 -5.91
C MET A 131 -0.31 12.83 -6.56
N LEU A 132 -0.14 11.53 -6.77
CA LEU A 132 -1.21 10.60 -7.11
C LEU A 132 -1.11 9.37 -6.22
N ALA A 133 -2.11 9.15 -5.37
CA ALA A 133 -2.16 7.99 -4.48
C ALA A 133 -3.50 7.27 -4.58
N GLN A 134 -3.46 5.94 -4.45
CA GLN A 134 -4.62 5.06 -4.32
C GLN A 134 -4.39 4.08 -3.18
N MET A 135 -5.37 3.95 -2.29
CA MET A 135 -5.28 3.10 -1.10
C MET A 135 -6.66 2.66 -0.63
N GLY A 136 -6.72 1.72 0.30
CA GLY A 136 -7.93 1.45 1.05
C GLY A 136 -8.39 2.70 1.80
N GLY A 137 -9.62 3.12 1.59
CA GLY A 137 -10.19 4.30 2.23
C GLY A 137 -11.29 3.95 3.23
N LYS A 138 -12.00 4.96 3.70
CA LYS A 138 -13.11 4.80 4.65
C LYS A 138 -14.13 3.78 4.14
N GLY A 139 -14.43 2.78 4.98
CA GLY A 139 -15.32 1.67 4.62
C GLY A 139 -14.65 0.54 3.81
N ASN A 140 -13.32 0.59 3.60
CA ASN A 140 -12.60 -0.49 2.93
C ASN A 140 -12.74 -1.80 3.69
N ALA A 141 -13.09 -2.87 2.98
CA ALA A 141 -13.29 -4.21 3.52
C ALA A 141 -14.20 -4.26 4.76
N ALA A 142 -15.26 -3.42 4.79
CA ALA A 142 -16.11 -3.21 5.96
C ALA A 142 -16.65 -4.51 6.56
N GLU A 143 -17.02 -5.47 5.71
CA GLU A 143 -17.56 -6.76 6.17
C GLU A 143 -16.48 -7.60 6.87
N ILE A 144 -15.28 -7.67 6.31
CA ILE A 144 -14.15 -8.36 6.94
C ILE A 144 -13.78 -7.70 8.27
N VAL A 145 -13.75 -6.36 8.31
CA VAL A 145 -13.49 -5.60 9.54
C VAL A 145 -14.54 -5.95 10.60
N ARG A 146 -15.83 -5.91 10.26
CA ARG A 146 -16.93 -6.25 11.17
C ARG A 146 -16.78 -7.65 11.77
N ILE A 147 -16.56 -8.65 10.90
CA ILE A 147 -16.41 -10.05 11.31
C ILE A 147 -15.18 -10.21 12.22
N THR A 148 -14.05 -9.63 11.81
CA THR A 148 -12.80 -9.72 12.57
C THR A 148 -12.95 -9.06 13.95
N GLU A 149 -13.60 -7.89 14.02
CA GLU A 149 -13.86 -7.20 15.29
C GLU A 149 -14.78 -7.99 16.24
N GLN A 150 -15.68 -8.81 15.71
CA GLN A 150 -16.49 -9.70 16.52
C GLN A 150 -15.67 -10.91 17.02
N LEU A 151 -14.89 -11.51 16.13
CA LEU A 151 -14.05 -12.68 16.47
C LEU A 151 -13.01 -12.36 17.54
N ILE A 152 -12.29 -11.25 17.41
CA ILE A 152 -11.24 -10.88 18.40
C ILE A 152 -11.78 -10.59 19.80
N LYS A 153 -13.10 -10.35 19.94
CA LYS A 153 -13.78 -10.17 21.23
C LYS A 153 -14.36 -11.47 21.79
N SER A 154 -14.35 -12.57 21.03
CA SER A 154 -14.87 -13.85 21.49
C SER A 154 -13.98 -14.46 22.58
N GLU A 155 -14.57 -15.30 23.45
CA GLU A 155 -13.85 -15.96 24.55
C GLU A 155 -12.58 -16.69 24.09
N ARG A 156 -12.64 -17.27 22.88
CA ARG A 156 -11.54 -18.02 22.29
C ARG A 156 -10.37 -17.15 21.90
N TRP A 157 -10.63 -16.01 21.23
CA TRP A 157 -9.59 -15.22 20.59
C TRP A 157 -9.17 -13.98 21.39
N ALA A 158 -10.02 -13.47 22.28
CA ALA A 158 -9.78 -12.22 23.02
C ALA A 158 -8.39 -12.16 23.71
N ARG A 159 -7.90 -13.30 24.23
CA ARG A 159 -6.60 -13.37 24.90
C ARG A 159 -5.40 -12.96 24.06
N TYR A 160 -5.52 -13.04 22.73
CA TYR A 160 -4.44 -12.67 21.80
C TYR A 160 -4.54 -11.19 21.35
N PHE A 161 -5.65 -10.52 21.67
CA PHE A 161 -5.97 -9.18 21.18
C PHE A 161 -6.18 -8.14 22.29
N ASN A 162 -5.69 -8.40 23.51
CA ASN A 162 -5.91 -7.52 24.68
C ASN A 162 -5.47 -6.07 24.43
N ASP A 163 -4.31 -5.85 23.76
CA ASP A 163 -3.77 -4.52 23.46
C ASP A 163 -3.88 -4.20 21.96
N PHE A 164 -4.73 -4.91 21.23
CA PHE A 164 -4.85 -4.75 19.79
C PHE A 164 -5.60 -3.46 19.45
N THR A 165 -5.00 -2.67 18.58
CA THR A 165 -5.62 -1.48 18.01
C THR A 165 -5.82 -1.68 16.52
N PHE A 166 -6.88 -1.11 15.95
CA PHE A 166 -7.16 -1.18 14.52
C PHE A 166 -5.96 -0.70 13.72
N PRO A 167 -5.36 -1.54 12.86
CA PRO A 167 -4.01 -1.31 12.35
C PRO A 167 -3.95 -0.51 11.05
N TYR A 168 -5.11 -0.06 10.51
CA TYR A 168 -5.17 0.59 9.20
C TYR A 168 -5.62 2.04 9.28
N GLY A 169 -5.03 2.89 8.45
CA GLY A 169 -5.46 4.28 8.21
C GLY A 169 -6.47 4.35 7.05
N PHE A 170 -7.70 3.88 7.26
CA PHE A 170 -8.78 3.96 6.27
C PHE A 170 -9.50 5.30 6.37
N TYR A 171 -8.92 6.33 5.81
CA TYR A 171 -9.49 7.68 5.82
C TYR A 171 -10.35 7.97 4.58
N GLY A 172 -11.24 8.94 4.72
CA GLY A 172 -12.11 9.38 3.64
C GLY A 172 -11.59 10.61 2.88
N PRO A 173 -12.31 11.01 1.82
CA PRO A 173 -11.96 12.18 1.04
C PRO A 173 -11.95 13.48 1.86
N GLU A 174 -12.80 13.60 2.86
CA GLU A 174 -12.92 14.85 3.63
C GLU A 174 -11.69 15.09 4.51
N GLU A 175 -11.20 14.04 5.18
CA GLU A 175 -9.97 14.11 5.96
C GLU A 175 -8.77 14.45 5.05
N TYR A 176 -8.67 13.77 3.90
CA TYR A 176 -7.60 14.03 2.94
C TYR A 176 -7.65 15.43 2.36
N LYS A 177 -8.84 15.94 2.02
CA LYS A 177 -9.00 17.32 1.53
C LYS A 177 -8.53 18.34 2.56
N ALA A 178 -8.89 18.16 3.83
CA ALA A 178 -8.45 19.04 4.90
C ALA A 178 -6.93 19.04 5.03
N TRP A 179 -6.31 17.87 5.21
CA TRP A 179 -4.85 17.75 5.38
C TRP A 179 -4.05 18.28 4.19
N LEU A 180 -4.49 17.98 2.97
CA LEU A 180 -3.80 18.44 1.76
C LEU A 180 -3.96 19.96 1.55
N THR A 181 -5.12 20.53 1.92
CA THR A 181 -5.34 21.98 1.88
C THR A 181 -4.43 22.69 2.87
N ASP A 182 -4.33 22.19 4.10
CA ASP A 182 -3.45 22.75 5.14
C ASP A 182 -1.97 22.72 4.73
N LEU A 183 -1.57 21.75 3.92
CA LEU A 183 -0.22 21.64 3.34
C LEU A 183 -0.06 22.48 2.05
N GLY A 184 -1.08 23.22 1.63
CA GLY A 184 -1.04 24.08 0.44
C GLY A 184 -1.06 23.32 -0.89
N PHE A 185 -1.65 22.12 -0.93
CA PHE A 185 -1.93 21.44 -2.20
C PHE A 185 -3.20 22.00 -2.86
N LYS A 186 -3.17 22.09 -4.18
CA LYS A 186 -4.37 22.25 -4.99
C LYS A 186 -4.97 20.87 -5.26
N ILE A 187 -6.13 20.61 -4.69
CA ILE A 187 -6.80 19.31 -4.84
C ILE A 187 -7.51 19.27 -6.20
N VAL A 188 -7.10 18.33 -7.03
CA VAL A 188 -7.75 18.04 -8.33
C VAL A 188 -8.85 17.01 -8.14
N ARG A 189 -8.58 15.97 -7.32
CA ARG A 189 -9.50 14.85 -7.10
C ARG A 189 -9.21 14.20 -5.75
N ALA A 190 -10.24 13.97 -4.96
CA ALA A 190 -10.19 13.13 -3.75
C ALA A 190 -11.58 12.51 -3.58
N GLU A 191 -11.67 11.19 -3.75
CA GLU A 191 -12.93 10.46 -3.76
C GLU A 191 -12.76 9.00 -3.32
N LEU A 192 -13.84 8.36 -2.94
CA LEU A 192 -13.94 6.92 -2.77
C LEU A 192 -14.49 6.31 -4.06
N ILE A 193 -13.81 5.29 -4.57
CA ILE A 193 -14.24 4.52 -5.73
C ILE A 193 -14.49 3.09 -5.25
N PRO A 194 -15.74 2.60 -5.27
CA PRO A 194 -16.01 1.20 -4.97
C PRO A 194 -15.24 0.28 -5.92
N LYS A 195 -14.55 -0.68 -5.36
CA LYS A 195 -13.84 -1.72 -6.12
C LYS A 195 -14.07 -3.06 -5.44
N ASP A 196 -14.77 -3.94 -6.12
CA ASP A 196 -15.04 -5.27 -5.63
C ASP A 196 -13.84 -6.19 -5.91
N MET A 197 -13.54 -7.06 -4.94
CA MET A 197 -12.62 -8.17 -5.12
C MET A 197 -13.44 -9.45 -5.24
N VAL A 198 -13.32 -10.13 -6.37
CA VAL A 198 -13.97 -11.41 -6.60
C VAL A 198 -12.92 -12.52 -6.49
N PHE A 199 -13.21 -13.52 -5.69
CA PHE A 199 -12.35 -14.69 -5.50
C PHE A 199 -12.97 -15.90 -6.18
N GLU A 200 -12.15 -16.67 -6.89
CA GLU A 200 -12.59 -17.85 -7.63
C GLU A 200 -13.22 -18.93 -6.74
N ASN A 201 -12.72 -19.03 -5.51
CA ASN A 201 -13.18 -20.00 -4.53
C ASN A 201 -12.78 -19.60 -3.10
N ARG A 202 -13.30 -20.37 -2.13
CA ARG A 202 -13.02 -20.19 -0.70
C ARG A 202 -11.53 -20.21 -0.34
N GLN A 203 -10.74 -21.08 -0.99
CA GLN A 203 -9.30 -21.18 -0.72
C GLN A 203 -8.54 -19.92 -1.14
N LYS A 204 -8.90 -19.32 -2.26
CA LYS A 204 -8.30 -18.05 -2.72
C LYS A 204 -8.64 -16.90 -1.78
N LEU A 205 -9.85 -16.85 -1.25
CA LEU A 205 -10.24 -15.88 -0.24
C LEU A 205 -9.46 -16.09 1.07
N ALA A 206 -9.37 -17.34 1.55
CA ALA A 206 -8.60 -17.68 2.75
C ALA A 206 -7.14 -17.27 2.62
N TYR A 207 -6.51 -17.60 1.50
CA TYR A 207 -5.13 -17.24 1.20
C TYR A 207 -4.93 -15.71 1.14
N TRP A 208 -5.88 -14.98 0.56
CA TRP A 208 -5.83 -13.52 0.54
C TRP A 208 -5.96 -12.94 1.96
N ILE A 209 -6.85 -13.46 2.80
CA ILE A 209 -6.95 -13.06 4.21
C ILE A 209 -5.62 -13.30 4.92
N GLU A 210 -5.03 -14.47 4.78
CA GLU A 210 -3.77 -14.82 5.42
C GLU A 210 -2.64 -13.85 5.06
N THR A 211 -2.54 -13.50 3.79
CA THR A 211 -1.45 -12.68 3.26
C THR A 211 -1.67 -11.17 3.33
N THR A 212 -2.91 -10.71 3.55
CA THR A 212 -3.26 -9.28 3.52
C THR A 212 -3.80 -8.81 4.86
N TRP A 213 -4.41 -9.70 5.68
CA TRP A 213 -4.94 -9.39 7.01
C TRP A 213 -3.92 -9.71 8.11
N MET A 214 -2.63 -9.59 7.78
CA MET A 214 -1.50 -9.93 8.65
C MET A 214 -1.55 -9.37 10.08
N PRO A 215 -2.04 -8.14 10.33
CA PRO A 215 -2.15 -7.66 11.70
C PRO A 215 -2.97 -8.57 12.62
N TYR A 216 -3.95 -9.26 12.07
CA TYR A 216 -4.80 -10.18 12.80
C TYR A 216 -4.24 -11.60 12.82
N THR A 217 -3.78 -12.10 11.69
CA THR A 217 -3.22 -13.46 11.62
C THR A 217 -1.93 -13.56 12.42
N GLN A 218 -1.04 -12.57 12.34
CA GLN A 218 0.22 -12.57 13.11
C GLN A 218 0.04 -12.26 14.61
N ALA A 219 -1.16 -11.88 15.06
CA ALA A 219 -1.45 -11.71 16.49
C ALA A 219 -1.71 -13.04 17.18
N VAL A 220 -2.00 -14.11 16.43
CA VAL A 220 -2.24 -15.46 16.95
C VAL A 220 -1.09 -16.40 16.57
N PRO A 221 -0.88 -17.52 17.30
CA PRO A 221 0.12 -18.52 16.91
C PRO A 221 -0.14 -19.08 15.50
N GLU A 222 0.92 -19.38 14.76
CA GLU A 222 0.86 -19.87 13.38
C GLU A 222 -0.08 -21.08 13.20
N HIS A 223 -0.03 -22.04 14.14
CA HIS A 223 -0.91 -23.21 14.13
C HIS A 223 -2.40 -22.88 14.29
N SER A 224 -2.74 -21.64 14.65
CA SER A 224 -4.12 -21.16 14.84
C SER A 224 -4.62 -20.32 13.65
N HIS A 225 -3.77 -20.02 12.67
CA HIS A 225 -4.14 -19.18 11.52
C HIS A 225 -5.29 -19.80 10.72
N GLU A 226 -5.18 -21.09 10.37
CA GLU A 226 -6.21 -21.80 9.60
C GLU A 226 -7.56 -21.79 10.31
N GLU A 227 -7.55 -21.91 11.63
CA GLU A 227 -8.75 -21.92 12.45
C GLU A 227 -9.39 -20.52 12.54
N LEU A 228 -8.59 -19.47 12.79
CA LEU A 228 -9.06 -18.09 12.80
C LEU A 228 -9.69 -17.71 11.46
N ILE A 229 -9.01 -18.00 10.36
CA ILE A 229 -9.51 -17.74 9.00
C ILE A 229 -10.77 -18.59 8.73
N GLY A 230 -10.77 -19.85 9.16
CA GLY A 230 -11.91 -20.77 9.01
C GLY A 230 -13.19 -20.26 9.68
N GLU A 231 -13.08 -19.54 10.81
CA GLU A 231 -14.21 -18.90 11.49
C GLU A 231 -14.69 -17.62 10.80
N MET A 232 -13.82 -16.92 10.06
CA MET A 232 -14.20 -15.72 9.27
C MET A 232 -14.99 -16.06 8.00
N LEU A 233 -14.62 -17.16 7.34
CA LEU A 233 -15.10 -17.47 5.99
C LEU A 233 -16.61 -17.71 5.86
N PRO A 234 -17.32 -18.37 6.81
CA PRO A 234 -18.77 -18.62 6.66
C PRO A 234 -19.61 -17.37 6.58
N GLU A 235 -19.17 -16.27 7.18
CA GLU A 235 -19.88 -14.99 7.15
C GLU A 235 -19.53 -14.12 5.93
N LEU A 236 -18.49 -14.51 5.16
CA LEU A 236 -18.03 -13.80 3.96
C LEU A 236 -18.54 -14.43 2.66
N LEU A 237 -19.23 -15.56 2.73
CA LEU A 237 -19.76 -16.34 1.61
C LEU A 237 -21.29 -16.36 1.63
#